data_a67f06b0a81ad6828befa001db6df3eb
#
_entry.id   a67f06b0a81ad6828befa001db6df3eb
#
_cell.length_a   1.000
_cell.length_b   1.000
_cell.length_c   1.000
_cell.angle_alpha   90.00
_cell.angle_beta   90.00
_cell.angle_gamma   90.00
#
_symmetry.space_group_name_H-M   'P 1'
#
loop_
_entity.id
_entity.type
_entity.pdbx_description
1 polymer ?
#
loop_
_entity_poly.entity_id
_entity_poly.type
_entity_poly.pdbx_seq_one_letter_code
_entity_poly.pdbx_strand_id
1 'polypeptide(L)'
;MKGNLNFGLLLVSSLLLSAVLNKPVAQTGESATVNKTTSIEKGLFDSDEVFTITLKGNIKDLLKDRTSDPKFFPMDLIYTKEDSTQLVMPVQVRTRGYFRRMKENCNYPPLMIDFPKEGPHQSSIFKDQKKTKLVMPCKGEEYVVREWLTYKLYNLVTPKSFKARLVRVVLDDASKGKATDPFYGILLEEEKQMAKRNKMVSIEPKLRPEQTRLEEFLVMAVFQYLIGNTDWSVQYLQNIKLIAADSVSIPMTVPYDFDHAGIVNAPYAHPAEELLMTSVRQRRYRGYCMPDLKAFEPVIARYNSLKDDIYNLYTSCTLIDAKYIKSTTQFLDDFYKIINNPKTWKYDFAYPCDQNGTGNVVIKGFRDERE
;
A
#
# COMPACT_ATOMS: atom_id res chain seq x y z
N MET A 1 -52.87 -17.83 -57.32
CA MET A 1 -52.45 -17.05 -58.48
C MET A 1 -50.97 -17.17 -58.62
N LYS A 2 -50.56 -17.90 -59.65
CA LYS A 2 -49.51 -17.69 -60.63
C LYS A 2 -48.13 -17.42 -59.98
N GLY A 3 -47.08 -18.12 -60.26
CA GLY A 3 -46.77 -19.10 -61.29
C GLY A 3 -45.26 -19.10 -61.47
N ASN A 4 -44.67 -20.28 -61.54
CA ASN A 4 -43.70 -20.72 -62.60
C ASN A 4 -42.39 -19.93 -62.76
N LEU A 5 -41.25 -20.46 -63.15
CA LEU A 5 -40.82 -21.72 -63.79
C LEU A 5 -39.27 -21.80 -63.74
N ASN A 6 -38.76 -23.00 -63.48
CA ASN A 6 -37.77 -23.78 -64.20
C ASN A 6 -36.69 -23.10 -65.12
N PHE A 7 -35.45 -23.61 -65.01
CA PHE A 7 -34.65 -24.35 -66.01
C PHE A 7 -33.23 -24.47 -65.37
N GLY A 8 -32.53 -25.51 -65.18
CA GLY A 8 -32.38 -26.76 -65.90
C GLY A 8 -31.25 -26.67 -66.90
N LEU A 9 -30.01 -27.04 -66.58
CA LEU A 9 -29.12 -27.60 -67.64
C LEU A 9 -28.05 -28.52 -66.99
N LEU A 10 -28.08 -29.77 -67.42
CA LEU A 10 -27.06 -30.79 -67.35
C LEU A 10 -25.99 -30.57 -68.39
N LEU A 11 -24.70 -30.95 -68.15
CA LEU A 11 -23.75 -31.53 -69.09
C LEU A 11 -22.54 -31.99 -68.27
N VAL A 12 -22.34 -33.29 -68.03
CA VAL A 12 -21.66 -34.36 -68.75
C VAL A 12 -20.15 -34.20 -68.91
N SER A 13 -19.52 -35.08 -68.12
CA SER A 13 -18.34 -35.92 -68.30
C SER A 13 -17.04 -35.41 -68.95
N SER A 14 -15.95 -35.69 -68.28
CA SER A 14 -14.91 -36.52 -68.89
C SER A 14 -13.87 -36.97 -67.82
N LEU A 15 -13.73 -38.31 -67.67
CA LEU A 15 -12.64 -38.98 -67.00
C LEU A 15 -11.35 -38.71 -67.74
N LEU A 16 -10.30 -38.30 -67.03
CA LEU A 16 -8.92 -38.53 -67.41
C LEU A 16 -8.16 -39.12 -66.25
N LEU A 17 -7.82 -40.39 -66.42
CA LEU A 17 -6.99 -41.20 -65.55
C LEU A 17 -5.53 -40.80 -65.80
N SER A 18 -4.83 -40.23 -64.81
CA SER A 18 -3.38 -40.04 -64.87
C SER A 18 -2.76 -40.70 -63.62
N ALA A 19 -2.09 -41.77 -63.88
CA ALA A 19 -1.23 -42.43 -62.91
C ALA A 19 -0.05 -41.52 -62.53
N VAL A 20 0.10 -41.21 -61.23
CA VAL A 20 1.28 -40.53 -60.71
C VAL A 20 1.93 -41.45 -59.67
N LEU A 21 3.18 -41.76 -59.96
CA LEU A 21 4.10 -42.57 -59.16
C LEU A 21 4.26 -42.05 -57.71
N ASN A 22 4.08 -42.95 -56.79
CA ASN A 22 4.45 -42.75 -55.38
C ASN A 22 5.98 -42.70 -55.24
N LYS A 23 6.50 -41.53 -54.80
CA LYS A 23 7.81 -41.42 -54.15
C LYS A 23 7.60 -41.29 -52.65
N PRO A 24 8.37 -41.99 -51.79
CA PRO A 24 8.27 -41.81 -50.35
C PRO A 24 8.84 -40.44 -49.96
N VAL A 25 7.99 -39.60 -49.31
CA VAL A 25 8.42 -38.38 -48.66
C VAL A 25 8.97 -38.75 -47.27
N ALA A 26 10.24 -38.44 -47.08
CA ALA A 26 10.88 -38.53 -45.79
C ALA A 26 10.16 -37.53 -44.80
N GLN A 27 9.62 -38.06 -43.73
CA GLN A 27 9.14 -37.24 -42.57
C GLN A 27 10.36 -36.62 -41.89
N THR A 28 10.63 -35.35 -42.20
CA THR A 28 11.45 -34.51 -41.32
C THR A 28 10.60 -34.16 -40.10
N GLY A 29 10.97 -34.74 -38.97
CA GLY A 29 10.37 -34.37 -37.68
C GLY A 29 10.64 -32.86 -37.38
N GLU A 30 9.63 -32.03 -37.58
CA GLU A 30 9.61 -30.68 -37.00
C GLU A 30 9.49 -30.84 -35.48
N SER A 31 10.60 -30.65 -34.79
CA SER A 31 10.65 -30.44 -33.37
C SER A 31 9.84 -29.17 -33.08
N ALA A 32 8.62 -29.32 -32.55
CA ALA A 32 7.83 -28.22 -32.02
C ALA A 32 8.62 -27.58 -30.88
N THR A 33 9.32 -26.52 -31.17
CA THR A 33 9.85 -25.62 -30.14
C THR A 33 8.64 -25.05 -29.41
N VAL A 34 8.34 -25.60 -28.24
CA VAL A 34 7.43 -25.01 -27.27
C VAL A 34 8.05 -23.65 -26.91
N ASN A 35 7.56 -22.60 -27.53
CA ASN A 35 7.83 -21.24 -27.10
C ASN A 35 7.28 -21.13 -25.67
N LYS A 36 8.15 -21.33 -24.68
CA LYS A 36 7.90 -21.00 -23.30
C LYS A 36 7.74 -19.47 -23.26
N THR A 37 6.50 -19.01 -23.41
CA THR A 37 6.15 -17.61 -23.15
C THR A 37 6.56 -17.37 -21.71
N THR A 38 7.72 -16.76 -21.51
CA THR A 38 8.14 -16.26 -20.22
C THR A 38 7.16 -15.18 -19.83
N SER A 39 6.11 -15.53 -19.08
CA SER A 39 5.26 -14.59 -18.41
C SER A 39 6.19 -13.70 -17.57
N ILE A 40 6.23 -12.43 -17.86
CA ILE A 40 6.96 -11.46 -17.03
C ILE A 40 6.35 -11.57 -15.64
N GLU A 41 7.11 -12.17 -14.71
CA GLU A 41 6.65 -12.33 -13.33
C GLU A 41 6.34 -10.94 -12.75
N LYS A 42 5.08 -10.75 -12.31
CA LYS A 42 4.62 -9.49 -11.71
C LYS A 42 5.49 -9.14 -10.51
N GLY A 43 5.72 -7.85 -10.27
CA GLY A 43 6.42 -7.40 -9.06
C GLY A 43 5.56 -7.55 -7.80
N LEU A 44 6.18 -7.44 -6.63
CA LEU A 44 5.52 -7.60 -5.33
C LEU A 44 4.24 -6.77 -5.17
N PHE A 45 4.21 -5.57 -5.73
CA PHE A 45 3.11 -4.62 -5.59
C PHE A 45 2.22 -4.48 -6.84
N ASP A 46 2.28 -5.43 -7.77
CA ASP A 46 1.50 -5.39 -9.02
C ASP A 46 0.18 -6.20 -8.94
N SER A 47 -0.06 -6.85 -7.79
CA SER A 47 -1.30 -7.58 -7.51
C SER A 47 -1.71 -7.35 -6.04
N ASP A 48 -2.99 -7.48 -5.75
CA ASP A 48 -3.56 -7.41 -4.41
C ASP A 48 -3.94 -8.79 -3.84
N GLU A 49 -3.69 -9.86 -4.58
CA GLU A 49 -3.92 -11.21 -4.10
C GLU A 49 -3.09 -11.51 -2.86
N VAL A 50 -3.76 -12.00 -1.83
CA VAL A 50 -3.10 -12.37 -0.56
C VAL A 50 -2.33 -13.68 -0.76
N PHE A 51 -1.07 -13.70 -0.38
CA PHE A 51 -0.24 -14.90 -0.39
C PHE A 51 0.43 -15.13 0.96
N THR A 52 0.99 -16.32 1.16
CA THR A 52 1.64 -16.67 2.41
C THR A 52 3.15 -16.54 2.28
N ILE A 53 3.77 -15.96 3.31
CA ILE A 53 5.21 -15.96 3.54
C ILE A 53 5.52 -16.62 4.88
N THR A 54 6.62 -17.38 4.93
CA THR A 54 7.16 -17.91 6.18
C THR A 54 8.52 -17.30 6.44
N LEU A 55 8.69 -16.70 7.62
CA LEU A 55 10.00 -16.31 8.14
C LEU A 55 10.49 -17.41 9.08
N LYS A 56 11.55 -18.11 8.67
CA LYS A 56 12.15 -19.21 9.41
C LYS A 56 13.54 -18.85 9.92
N GLY A 57 13.76 -19.05 11.21
CA GLY A 57 15.03 -18.77 11.86
C GLY A 57 14.90 -18.63 13.37
N ASN A 58 15.81 -17.89 14.02
CA ASN A 58 15.72 -17.61 15.44
C ASN A 58 14.70 -16.50 15.74
N ILE A 59 13.42 -16.83 15.59
CA ILE A 59 12.30 -15.89 15.79
C ILE A 59 12.25 -15.37 17.23
N LYS A 60 12.55 -16.23 18.20
CA LYS A 60 12.53 -15.86 19.61
C LYS A 60 13.46 -14.69 19.91
N ASP A 61 14.70 -14.74 19.45
CA ASP A 61 15.69 -13.69 19.72
C ASP A 61 15.43 -12.45 18.87
N LEU A 62 15.01 -12.61 17.62
CA LEU A 62 14.55 -11.49 16.78
C LEU A 62 13.46 -10.68 17.51
N LEU A 63 12.39 -11.33 17.99
CA LEU A 63 11.25 -10.64 18.63
C LEU A 63 11.57 -10.10 20.03
N LYS A 64 12.63 -10.57 20.67
CA LYS A 64 13.14 -10.04 21.94
C LYS A 64 13.99 -8.79 21.76
N ASP A 65 14.65 -8.64 20.62
CA ASP A 65 15.49 -7.48 20.36
C ASP A 65 14.61 -6.24 20.06
N ARG A 66 14.29 -5.52 21.13
CA ARG A 66 13.49 -4.31 21.11
C ARG A 66 14.30 -3.09 21.57
N THR A 67 15.62 -3.18 21.40
CA THR A 67 16.57 -2.11 21.74
C THR A 67 16.43 -0.92 20.79
N SER A 68 17.04 0.20 21.14
CA SER A 68 17.09 1.39 20.25
C SER A 68 17.85 1.13 18.95
N ASP A 69 18.84 0.21 18.99
CA ASP A 69 19.60 -0.23 17.81
C ASP A 69 19.51 -1.76 17.64
N PRO A 70 18.41 -2.27 17.04
CA PRO A 70 18.19 -3.68 16.90
C PRO A 70 19.13 -4.30 15.85
N LYS A 71 19.64 -5.50 16.17
CA LYS A 71 20.55 -6.26 15.31
C LYS A 71 19.81 -6.92 14.15
N PHE A 72 20.56 -7.22 13.08
CA PHE A 72 20.09 -8.08 12.02
C PHE A 72 20.25 -9.56 12.40
N PHE A 73 19.21 -10.34 12.09
CA PHE A 73 19.17 -11.78 12.25
C PHE A 73 19.06 -12.46 10.88
N PRO A 74 19.93 -13.44 10.55
CA PRO A 74 19.78 -14.22 9.33
C PRO A 74 18.52 -15.08 9.42
N MET A 75 17.67 -15.02 8.40
CA MET A 75 16.42 -15.75 8.28
C MET A 75 16.25 -16.28 6.87
N ASP A 76 15.45 -17.33 6.72
CA ASP A 76 14.93 -17.76 5.45
C ASP A 76 13.52 -17.19 5.26
N LEU A 77 13.33 -16.42 4.19
CA LEU A 77 12.01 -16.03 3.72
C LEU A 77 11.54 -17.06 2.70
N ILE A 78 10.50 -17.80 3.04
CA ILE A 78 9.94 -18.85 2.19
C ILE A 78 8.66 -18.31 1.53
N TYR A 79 8.60 -18.40 0.22
CA TYR A 79 7.48 -18.00 -0.61
C TYR A 79 7.05 -19.15 -1.51
N THR A 80 5.76 -19.46 -1.53
CA THR A 80 5.20 -20.47 -2.43
C THR A 80 4.70 -19.77 -3.69
N LYS A 81 5.26 -20.16 -4.84
CA LYS A 81 4.87 -19.65 -6.16
C LYS A 81 3.50 -20.21 -6.58
N GLU A 82 2.92 -19.63 -7.65
CA GLU A 82 1.64 -20.09 -8.22
C GLU A 82 1.70 -21.58 -8.67
N ASP A 83 2.86 -22.05 -9.13
CA ASP A 83 3.11 -23.43 -9.52
C ASP A 83 3.34 -24.39 -8.32
N SER A 84 3.08 -23.92 -7.10
CA SER A 84 3.31 -24.63 -5.83
C SER A 84 4.77 -24.90 -5.49
N THR A 85 5.74 -24.41 -6.26
CA THR A 85 7.15 -24.51 -5.89
C THR A 85 7.47 -23.52 -4.77
N GLN A 86 8.24 -24.00 -3.78
CA GLN A 86 8.73 -23.15 -2.71
C GLN A 86 10.07 -22.53 -3.10
N LEU A 87 10.15 -21.22 -2.93
CA LEU A 87 11.38 -20.45 -3.07
C LEU A 87 11.86 -20.05 -1.68
N VAL A 88 13.07 -20.49 -1.33
CA VAL A 88 13.74 -20.12 -0.08
C VAL A 88 14.74 -19.01 -0.37
N MET A 89 14.57 -17.88 0.30
CA MET A 89 15.38 -16.67 0.11
C MET A 89 16.08 -16.32 1.41
N PRO A 90 17.41 -16.39 1.50
CA PRO A 90 18.14 -15.90 2.66
C PRO A 90 17.99 -14.38 2.73
N VAL A 91 17.57 -13.88 3.90
CA VAL A 91 17.34 -12.44 4.17
C VAL A 91 17.94 -12.07 5.52
N GLN A 92 18.14 -10.78 5.73
CA GLN A 92 18.46 -10.22 7.04
C GLN A 92 17.24 -9.50 7.61
N VAL A 93 16.88 -9.81 8.84
CA VAL A 93 15.66 -9.27 9.45
C VAL A 93 15.99 -8.63 10.79
N ARG A 94 15.43 -7.44 11.03
CA ARG A 94 15.51 -6.77 12.34
C ARG A 94 14.17 -6.16 12.73
N THR A 95 13.97 -5.95 14.02
CA THR A 95 12.86 -5.14 14.53
C THR A 95 13.05 -3.67 14.15
N ARG A 96 11.95 -2.91 14.09
CA ARG A 96 11.97 -1.48 13.77
C ARG A 96 10.81 -0.72 14.42
N GLY A 97 10.78 0.60 14.19
CA GLY A 97 9.79 1.51 14.75
C GLY A 97 10.14 1.91 16.19
N TYR A 98 9.40 2.85 16.73
CA TYR A 98 9.53 3.32 18.10
C TYR A 98 8.40 2.77 18.98
N PHE A 99 7.19 3.30 18.84
CA PHE A 99 6.03 2.93 19.67
C PHE A 99 5.69 1.44 19.59
N ARG A 100 5.56 0.88 18.38
CA ARG A 100 5.18 -0.52 18.16
C ARG A 100 6.31 -1.52 18.49
N ARG A 101 7.55 -1.04 18.66
CA ARG A 101 8.67 -1.88 19.09
C ARG A 101 8.60 -2.18 20.57
N MET A 102 8.02 -1.29 21.41
CA MET A 102 7.88 -1.52 22.82
C MET A 102 6.92 -2.70 23.10
N LYS A 103 7.33 -3.60 24.01
CA LYS A 103 6.60 -4.84 24.28
C LYS A 103 5.25 -4.57 24.96
N GLU A 104 5.18 -3.57 25.79
CA GLU A 104 3.98 -3.09 26.47
C GLU A 104 2.91 -2.60 25.50
N ASN A 105 3.32 -2.03 24.38
CA ASN A 105 2.42 -1.50 23.37
C ASN A 105 1.93 -2.58 22.41
N CYS A 106 2.85 -3.42 21.89
CA CYS A 106 2.52 -4.35 20.81
C CYS A 106 3.06 -5.76 21.04
N ASN A 107 2.27 -6.76 20.70
CA ASN A 107 2.65 -8.17 20.73
C ASN A 107 3.81 -8.45 19.75
N TYR A 108 3.67 -7.98 18.50
CA TYR A 108 4.69 -8.08 17.47
C TYR A 108 5.21 -6.70 17.07
N PRO A 109 6.54 -6.48 17.09
CA PRO A 109 7.13 -5.27 16.53
C PRO A 109 7.08 -5.34 14.99
N PRO A 110 7.00 -4.22 14.28
CA PRO A 110 7.25 -4.21 12.84
C PRO A 110 8.67 -4.67 12.54
N LEU A 111 8.87 -5.31 11.39
CA LEU A 111 10.16 -5.80 10.95
C LEU A 111 10.67 -5.03 9.72
N MET A 112 11.98 -4.99 9.56
CA MET A 112 12.66 -4.66 8.32
C MET A 112 13.27 -5.94 7.76
N ILE A 113 12.96 -6.25 6.52
CA ILE A 113 13.51 -7.38 5.77
C ILE A 113 14.44 -6.80 4.72
N ASP A 114 15.72 -7.14 4.77
CA ASP A 114 16.75 -6.74 3.82
C ASP A 114 17.11 -7.94 2.94
N PHE A 115 17.00 -7.75 1.63
CA PHE A 115 17.34 -8.75 0.61
C PHE A 115 18.80 -8.60 0.20
N PRO A 116 19.52 -9.69 -0.10
CA PRO A 116 20.87 -9.60 -0.64
C PRO A 116 20.84 -8.97 -2.04
N LYS A 117 21.98 -8.47 -2.52
CA LYS A 117 22.07 -7.89 -3.87
C LYS A 117 21.75 -8.92 -4.96
N GLU A 118 22.18 -10.15 -4.75
CA GLU A 118 21.98 -11.30 -5.65
C GLU A 118 21.39 -12.46 -4.87
N GLY A 119 20.57 -13.27 -5.52
CA GLY A 119 19.99 -14.44 -4.87
C GLY A 119 18.66 -14.88 -5.49
N PRO A 120 18.03 -15.89 -4.90
CA PRO A 120 16.82 -16.53 -5.43
C PRO A 120 15.64 -15.55 -5.61
N HIS A 121 15.59 -14.46 -4.84
CA HIS A 121 14.53 -13.44 -4.94
C HIS A 121 14.45 -12.80 -6.33
N GLN A 122 15.57 -12.74 -7.09
CA GLN A 122 15.64 -12.18 -8.45
C GLN A 122 14.71 -12.90 -9.45
N SER A 123 14.36 -14.16 -9.20
CA SER A 123 13.45 -14.97 -10.00
C SER A 123 12.06 -15.07 -9.38
N SER A 124 11.60 -14.06 -8.65
CA SER A 124 10.32 -14.05 -7.96
C SER A 124 9.67 -12.67 -7.98
N ILE A 125 8.47 -12.57 -7.40
CA ILE A 125 7.79 -11.29 -7.18
C ILE A 125 8.64 -10.30 -6.35
N PHE A 126 9.66 -10.77 -5.64
CA PHE A 126 10.57 -9.94 -4.82
C PHE A 126 11.78 -9.41 -5.59
N LYS A 127 11.90 -9.62 -6.91
CA LYS A 127 13.07 -9.29 -7.75
C LYS A 127 13.57 -7.85 -7.60
N ASP A 128 12.65 -6.89 -7.39
CA ASP A 128 12.99 -5.48 -7.28
C ASP A 128 13.18 -5.00 -5.83
N GLN A 129 13.09 -5.92 -4.85
CA GLN A 129 13.17 -5.56 -3.45
C GLN A 129 14.61 -5.57 -2.97
N LYS A 130 15.07 -4.43 -2.43
CA LYS A 130 16.30 -4.32 -1.63
C LYS A 130 15.98 -4.47 -0.16
N LYS A 131 14.91 -3.84 0.28
CA LYS A 131 14.36 -3.94 1.63
C LYS A 131 12.86 -3.69 1.58
N THR A 132 12.13 -4.28 2.52
CA THR A 132 10.71 -4.03 2.71
C THR A 132 10.37 -4.02 4.19
N LYS A 133 9.38 -3.22 4.56
CA LYS A 133 8.83 -3.23 5.90
C LYS A 133 7.75 -4.31 5.98
N LEU A 134 7.78 -5.12 7.04
CA LEU A 134 6.68 -6.02 7.38
C LEU A 134 6.00 -5.48 8.63
N VAL A 135 4.77 -5.02 8.47
CA VAL A 135 3.89 -4.60 9.55
C VAL A 135 3.13 -5.83 10.05
N MET A 136 3.21 -6.12 11.33
CA MET A 136 2.58 -7.27 11.97
C MET A 136 1.51 -6.81 12.99
N PRO A 137 0.61 -7.69 13.46
CA PRO A 137 -0.43 -7.33 14.42
C PRO A 137 0.14 -6.76 15.73
N CYS A 138 -0.34 -5.57 16.13
CA CYS A 138 -0.03 -4.99 17.44
C CYS A 138 -0.94 -5.60 18.53
N LYS A 139 -2.24 -5.44 18.42
CA LYS A 139 -3.26 -5.95 19.35
C LYS A 139 -4.33 -6.81 18.69
N GLY A 140 -4.34 -6.94 17.36
CA GLY A 140 -5.28 -7.74 16.58
C GLY A 140 -4.95 -7.67 15.11
N GLU A 141 -5.19 -8.74 14.36
CA GLU A 141 -4.90 -8.79 12.91
C GLU A 141 -5.94 -8.02 12.08
N GLU A 142 -7.13 -7.80 12.61
CA GLU A 142 -8.16 -6.97 11.98
C GLU A 142 -7.70 -5.54 11.75
N TYR A 143 -6.86 -4.98 12.65
CA TYR A 143 -6.31 -3.63 12.51
C TYR A 143 -5.26 -3.55 11.40
N VAL A 144 -4.55 -4.65 11.12
CA VAL A 144 -3.63 -4.75 9.97
C VAL A 144 -4.41 -4.68 8.66
N VAL A 145 -5.53 -5.39 8.55
CA VAL A 145 -6.40 -5.34 7.36
C VAL A 145 -6.97 -3.93 7.16
N ARG A 146 -7.42 -3.26 8.24
CA ARG A 146 -7.95 -1.89 8.20
C ARG A 146 -6.88 -0.87 7.81
N GLU A 147 -5.65 -1.02 8.31
CA GLU A 147 -4.51 -0.18 7.91
C GLU A 147 -4.17 -0.40 6.42
N TRP A 148 -4.15 -1.66 5.95
CA TRP A 148 -3.96 -1.96 4.54
C TRP A 148 -5.03 -1.31 3.64
N LEU A 149 -6.31 -1.38 4.01
CA LEU A 149 -7.38 -0.69 3.30
C LEU A 149 -7.16 0.83 3.28
N THR A 150 -6.57 1.40 4.31
CA THR A 150 -6.24 2.84 4.36
C THR A 150 -5.15 3.20 3.36
N TYR A 151 -4.13 2.35 3.16
CA TYR A 151 -3.18 2.51 2.05
C TYR A 151 -3.88 2.41 0.69
N LYS A 152 -4.77 1.44 0.50
CA LYS A 152 -5.56 1.30 -0.74
C LYS A 152 -6.42 2.53 -1.00
N LEU A 153 -7.05 3.08 0.03
CA LEU A 153 -7.81 4.33 -0.09
C LEU A 153 -6.92 5.47 -0.62
N TYR A 154 -5.71 5.65 -0.06
CA TYR A 154 -4.82 6.70 -0.55
C TYR A 154 -4.28 6.41 -1.96
N ASN A 155 -4.14 5.14 -2.36
CA ASN A 155 -3.78 4.77 -3.74
C ASN A 155 -4.89 5.17 -4.75
N LEU A 156 -6.17 5.22 -4.37
CA LEU A 156 -7.24 5.76 -5.20
C LEU A 156 -7.09 7.29 -5.39
N VAL A 157 -6.63 7.98 -4.35
CA VAL A 157 -6.53 9.45 -4.35
C VAL A 157 -5.37 9.93 -5.22
N THR A 158 -4.20 9.25 -5.16
CA THR A 158 -3.01 9.68 -5.90
C THR A 158 -2.01 8.53 -6.13
N PRO A 159 -1.33 8.48 -7.29
CA PRO A 159 -0.23 7.55 -7.51
C PRO A 159 1.01 7.86 -6.65
N LYS A 160 1.13 9.09 -6.12
CA LYS A 160 2.19 9.53 -5.20
C LYS A 160 1.89 9.04 -3.79
N SER A 161 1.86 7.74 -3.63
CA SER A 161 1.45 7.02 -2.42
C SER A 161 2.25 5.73 -2.31
N PHE A 162 2.44 5.23 -1.10
CA PHE A 162 3.04 3.91 -0.90
C PHE A 162 2.11 2.81 -1.37
N LYS A 163 2.64 1.84 -2.11
CA LYS A 163 1.94 0.57 -2.35
C LYS A 163 2.11 -0.35 -1.13
N ALA A 164 1.05 -1.06 -0.79
CA ALA A 164 0.99 -1.99 0.32
C ALA A 164 0.39 -3.32 -0.14
N ARG A 165 1.06 -4.44 0.20
CA ARG A 165 0.59 -5.78 -0.11
C ARG A 165 0.20 -6.51 1.17
N LEU A 166 -1.03 -6.99 1.24
CA LEU A 166 -1.49 -7.83 2.35
C LEU A 166 -0.96 -9.25 2.16
N VAL A 167 -0.44 -9.85 3.24
CA VAL A 167 0.13 -11.21 3.23
C VAL A 167 -0.32 -11.98 4.46
N ARG A 168 -0.32 -13.32 4.36
CA ARG A 168 -0.37 -14.22 5.52
C ARG A 168 1.06 -14.51 5.96
N VAL A 169 1.36 -14.28 7.22
CA VAL A 169 2.70 -14.43 7.80
C VAL A 169 2.72 -15.63 8.73
N VAL A 170 3.68 -16.50 8.53
CA VAL A 170 4.03 -17.59 9.45
C VAL A 170 5.41 -17.30 10.02
N LEU A 171 5.57 -17.34 11.34
CA LEU A 171 6.86 -17.25 12.01
C LEU A 171 7.26 -18.66 12.46
N ASP A 172 8.28 -19.24 11.82
CA ASP A 172 8.80 -20.58 12.12
C ASP A 172 10.09 -20.46 12.96
N ASP A 173 9.92 -20.65 14.28
CA ASP A 173 11.05 -20.59 15.21
C ASP A 173 11.88 -21.87 15.18
N ALA A 174 12.95 -21.84 14.40
CA ALA A 174 13.89 -22.98 14.26
C ALA A 174 14.50 -23.40 15.62
N SER A 175 14.61 -22.47 16.60
CA SER A 175 15.15 -22.79 17.94
C SER A 175 14.21 -23.65 18.78
N LYS A 176 12.90 -23.63 18.46
CA LYS A 176 11.86 -24.36 19.18
C LYS A 176 11.17 -25.44 18.36
N GLY A 177 11.44 -25.49 17.04
CA GLY A 177 10.71 -26.35 16.13
C GLY A 177 9.21 -26.07 16.08
N LYS A 178 8.80 -24.80 16.26
CA LYS A 178 7.40 -24.40 16.35
C LYS A 178 7.12 -23.20 15.44
N ALA A 179 6.09 -23.34 14.62
CA ALA A 179 5.55 -22.26 13.78
C ALA A 179 4.28 -21.68 14.44
N THR A 180 4.01 -20.41 14.13
CA THR A 180 2.72 -19.77 14.46
C THR A 180 1.63 -20.21 13.48
N ASP A 181 0.36 -20.05 13.86
CA ASP A 181 -0.71 -19.99 12.89
C ASP A 181 -0.49 -18.78 11.97
N PRO A 182 -0.93 -18.84 10.69
CA PRO A 182 -0.83 -17.72 9.78
C PRO A 182 -1.67 -16.53 10.25
N PHE A 183 -1.10 -15.33 10.27
CA PHE A 183 -1.81 -14.07 10.58
C PHE A 183 -1.57 -13.02 9.48
N TYR A 184 -2.42 -11.99 9.41
CA TYR A 184 -2.26 -10.92 8.43
C TYR A 184 -1.08 -10.00 8.75
N GLY A 185 -0.29 -9.67 7.73
CA GLY A 185 0.75 -8.67 7.74
C GLY A 185 0.71 -7.80 6.50
N ILE A 186 1.37 -6.64 6.54
CA ILE A 186 1.52 -5.75 5.38
C ILE A 186 2.99 -5.70 4.99
N LEU A 187 3.30 -6.05 3.74
CA LEU A 187 4.55 -5.65 3.10
C LEU A 187 4.36 -4.26 2.51
N LEU A 188 5.21 -3.32 2.93
CA LEU A 188 5.12 -1.92 2.51
C LEU A 188 6.27 -1.58 1.56
N GLU A 189 5.94 -0.90 0.46
CA GLU A 189 6.88 -0.40 -0.55
C GLU A 189 7.99 0.45 0.11
N GLU A 190 9.22 0.29 -0.37
CA GLU A 190 10.35 1.10 0.10
C GLU A 190 10.25 2.53 -0.47
N GLU A 191 10.64 3.51 0.33
CA GLU A 191 10.50 4.94 0.02
C GLU A 191 11.16 5.33 -1.30
N LYS A 192 12.40 4.86 -1.54
CA LYS A 192 13.12 5.16 -2.81
C LYS A 192 12.48 4.46 -4.00
N GLN A 193 11.88 3.28 -3.79
CA GLN A 193 11.13 2.58 -4.82
C GLN A 193 9.86 3.35 -5.19
N MET A 194 9.11 3.82 -4.19
CA MET A 194 7.92 4.67 -4.37
C MET A 194 8.27 5.96 -5.12
N ALA A 195 9.34 6.66 -4.73
CA ALA A 195 9.81 7.86 -5.40
C ALA A 195 10.19 7.58 -6.86
N LYS A 196 11.00 6.54 -7.11
CA LYS A 196 11.44 6.14 -8.46
C LYS A 196 10.25 5.78 -9.37
N ARG A 197 9.25 5.06 -8.84
CA ARG A 197 8.02 4.71 -9.57
C ARG A 197 7.26 5.96 -10.04
N ASN A 198 7.34 7.03 -9.28
CA ASN A 198 6.76 8.32 -9.61
C ASN A 198 7.72 9.25 -10.38
N LYS A 199 8.87 8.74 -10.87
CA LYS A 199 9.93 9.53 -11.55
C LYS A 199 10.47 10.66 -10.67
N MET A 200 10.64 10.41 -9.39
CA MET A 200 11.06 11.34 -8.36
C MET A 200 12.18 10.75 -7.51
N VAL A 201 12.75 11.59 -6.67
CA VAL A 201 13.74 11.24 -5.66
C VAL A 201 13.15 11.49 -4.26
N SER A 202 13.55 10.66 -3.30
CA SER A 202 13.23 10.90 -1.90
C SER A 202 14.23 11.88 -1.32
N ILE A 203 13.75 12.87 -0.57
CA ILE A 203 14.54 13.89 0.11
C ILE A 203 14.10 14.03 1.57
N GLU A 204 15.00 14.47 2.45
CA GLU A 204 14.72 14.62 3.88
C GLU A 204 15.12 16.02 4.42
N PRO A 205 14.74 17.13 3.76
CA PRO A 205 14.99 18.45 4.30
C PRO A 205 14.07 18.74 5.50
N LYS A 206 14.54 19.57 6.43
CA LYS A 206 13.68 20.12 7.48
C LYS A 206 12.89 21.29 6.91
N LEU A 207 11.64 21.05 6.60
CA LEU A 207 10.73 22.01 5.96
C LEU A 207 9.48 22.21 6.80
N ARG A 208 8.89 23.40 6.68
CA ARG A 208 7.53 23.67 7.14
C ARG A 208 6.51 23.22 6.06
N PRO A 209 5.26 22.94 6.43
CA PRO A 209 4.23 22.56 5.47
C PRO A 209 4.09 23.54 4.29
N GLU A 210 4.20 24.84 4.55
CA GLU A 210 4.08 25.94 3.57
C GLU A 210 5.18 25.90 2.48
N GLN A 211 6.26 25.22 2.75
CA GLN A 211 7.41 25.06 1.83
C GLN A 211 7.27 23.84 0.93
N THR A 212 6.18 23.10 1.05
CA THR A 212 5.86 21.96 0.18
C THR A 212 4.91 22.39 -0.93
N ARG A 213 4.75 21.57 -1.96
CA ARG A 213 3.86 21.85 -3.07
C ARG A 213 2.40 21.88 -2.58
N LEU A 214 1.76 23.02 -2.72
CA LEU A 214 0.45 23.32 -2.13
C LEU A 214 -0.63 22.29 -2.50
N GLU A 215 -0.79 21.97 -3.79
CA GLU A 215 -1.84 21.04 -4.23
C GLU A 215 -1.69 19.68 -3.57
N GLU A 216 -0.50 19.08 -3.61
CA GLU A 216 -0.23 17.78 -3.03
C GLU A 216 -0.34 17.80 -1.50
N PHE A 217 0.06 18.90 -0.88
CA PHE A 217 -0.13 19.08 0.56
C PHE A 217 -1.61 19.09 0.93
N LEU A 218 -2.44 19.84 0.21
CA LEU A 218 -3.88 19.89 0.49
C LEU A 218 -4.58 18.56 0.24
N VAL A 219 -4.21 17.85 -0.83
CA VAL A 219 -4.72 16.49 -1.10
C VAL A 219 -4.38 15.57 0.08
N MET A 220 -3.14 15.61 0.55
CA MET A 220 -2.68 14.80 1.69
C MET A 220 -3.37 15.23 2.99
N ALA A 221 -3.47 16.52 3.29
CA ALA A 221 -4.07 17.03 4.53
C ALA A 221 -5.57 16.73 4.62
N VAL A 222 -6.30 16.82 3.50
CA VAL A 222 -7.71 16.40 3.42
C VAL A 222 -7.86 14.90 3.53
N PHE A 223 -6.93 14.09 2.98
CA PHE A 223 -6.90 12.65 3.22
C PHE A 223 -6.73 12.33 4.70
N GLN A 224 -5.77 12.95 5.37
CA GLN A 224 -5.54 12.76 6.81
C GLN A 224 -6.79 13.14 7.63
N TYR A 225 -7.48 14.21 7.23
CA TYR A 225 -8.76 14.59 7.81
C TYR A 225 -9.85 13.54 7.54
N LEU A 226 -9.97 13.04 6.30
CA LEU A 226 -10.92 11.98 5.93
C LEU A 226 -10.78 10.77 6.83
N ILE A 227 -9.55 10.27 7.00
CA ILE A 227 -9.29 9.06 7.80
C ILE A 227 -9.23 9.31 9.32
N GLY A 228 -9.33 10.58 9.75
CA GLY A 228 -9.22 10.95 11.16
C GLY A 228 -7.83 10.71 11.73
N ASN A 229 -6.78 10.96 10.94
CA ASN A 229 -5.41 10.80 11.40
C ASN A 229 -4.79 12.16 11.77
N THR A 230 -4.32 12.25 12.99
CA THR A 230 -3.61 13.44 13.50
C THR A 230 -2.15 13.13 13.87
N ASP A 231 -1.72 11.87 13.74
CA ASP A 231 -0.35 11.42 14.07
C ASP A 231 0.60 11.62 12.89
N TRP A 232 0.82 12.87 12.50
CA TRP A 232 1.75 13.21 11.42
C TRP A 232 2.33 14.62 11.55
N SER A 233 3.50 14.82 10.98
CA SER A 233 4.13 16.14 10.89
C SER A 233 5.08 16.22 9.69
N VAL A 234 4.94 17.27 8.87
CA VAL A 234 5.89 17.57 7.80
C VAL A 234 7.21 18.04 8.37
N GLN A 235 7.15 18.94 9.37
CA GLN A 235 8.35 19.56 9.96
C GLN A 235 9.27 18.52 10.63
N TYR A 236 8.72 17.50 11.24
CA TYR A 236 9.46 16.43 11.93
C TYR A 236 9.56 15.15 11.10
N LEU A 237 9.09 15.13 9.86
CA LEU A 237 9.01 13.93 9.00
C LEU A 237 8.36 12.74 9.71
N GLN A 238 7.42 13.03 10.63
CA GLN A 238 6.67 12.00 11.34
C GLN A 238 5.54 11.51 10.44
N ASN A 239 5.56 10.21 10.11
CA ASN A 239 4.57 9.55 9.27
C ASN A 239 4.33 10.25 7.91
N ILE A 240 5.31 11.07 7.50
CA ILE A 240 5.39 11.77 6.21
C ILE A 240 6.75 11.51 5.58
N LYS A 241 6.76 11.28 4.27
CA LYS A 241 7.95 11.29 3.43
C LYS A 241 7.83 12.41 2.40
N LEU A 242 8.99 12.93 1.98
CA LEU A 242 9.08 13.97 0.97
C LEU A 242 9.71 13.42 -0.31
N ILE A 243 9.05 13.66 -1.44
CA ILE A 243 9.57 13.33 -2.77
C ILE A 243 9.57 14.58 -3.64
N ALA A 244 10.54 14.68 -4.54
CA ALA A 244 10.66 15.81 -5.46
C ALA A 244 11.16 15.32 -6.82
N ALA A 245 11.01 16.15 -7.86
CA ALA A 245 11.56 15.83 -9.20
C ALA A 245 13.09 15.68 -9.14
N ASP A 246 13.74 16.49 -8.31
CA ASP A 246 15.17 16.49 -8.01
C ASP A 246 15.44 17.07 -6.61
N SER A 247 16.70 17.24 -6.24
CA SER A 247 17.11 17.71 -4.91
C SER A 247 16.83 19.19 -4.62
N VAL A 248 16.48 19.99 -5.64
CA VAL A 248 16.23 21.43 -5.53
C VAL A 248 14.78 21.84 -5.80
N SER A 249 13.99 20.93 -6.33
CA SER A 249 12.57 21.16 -6.62
C SER A 249 11.72 21.18 -5.34
N ILE A 250 10.64 21.94 -5.36
CA ILE A 250 9.67 22.00 -4.25
C ILE A 250 9.10 20.59 -4.00
N PRO A 251 9.25 20.05 -2.79
CA PRO A 251 8.84 18.69 -2.50
C PRO A 251 7.33 18.53 -2.32
N MET A 252 6.88 17.29 -2.50
CA MET A 252 5.53 16.81 -2.25
C MET A 252 5.51 15.93 -1.01
N THR A 253 4.43 15.99 -0.26
CA THR A 253 4.21 15.19 0.95
C THR A 253 3.56 13.86 0.61
N VAL A 254 4.08 12.76 1.17
CA VAL A 254 3.53 11.41 1.03
C VAL A 254 3.36 10.80 2.41
N PRO A 255 2.11 10.58 2.87
CA PRO A 255 1.83 10.02 4.19
C PRO A 255 1.99 8.50 4.20
N TYR A 256 2.27 7.95 5.37
CA TYR A 256 2.34 6.52 5.65
C TYR A 256 2.12 6.26 7.15
N ASP A 257 2.00 4.99 7.56
CA ASP A 257 1.81 4.56 8.95
C ASP A 257 0.47 5.08 9.52
N PHE A 258 -0.63 4.41 9.11
CA PHE A 258 -2.00 4.89 9.38
C PHE A 258 -2.66 4.17 10.56
N ASP A 259 -1.92 3.41 11.36
CA ASP A 259 -2.47 2.60 12.44
C ASP A 259 -3.13 3.44 13.57
N HIS A 260 -2.72 4.69 13.73
CA HIS A 260 -3.36 5.66 14.64
C HIS A 260 -4.56 6.41 14.02
N ALA A 261 -4.92 6.11 12.78
CA ALA A 261 -6.06 6.78 12.13
C ALA A 261 -7.41 6.33 12.71
N GLY A 262 -8.36 7.27 12.81
CA GLY A 262 -9.71 7.01 13.29
C GLY A 262 -10.48 6.00 12.45
N ILE A 263 -10.21 5.89 11.15
CA ILE A 263 -10.81 4.88 10.29
C ILE A 263 -10.31 3.46 10.64
N VAL A 264 -9.04 3.30 11.04
CA VAL A 264 -8.47 2.04 11.52
C VAL A 264 -9.03 1.69 12.91
N ASN A 265 -9.14 2.71 13.77
CA ASN A 265 -9.69 2.60 15.11
C ASN A 265 -9.05 1.49 15.95
N ALA A 266 -7.72 1.46 15.95
CA ALA A 266 -6.96 0.53 16.76
C ALA A 266 -7.09 0.88 18.27
N PRO A 267 -7.14 -0.12 19.18
CA PRO A 267 -7.42 0.12 20.61
C PRO A 267 -6.28 0.87 21.32
N TYR A 268 -5.10 0.91 20.72
CA TYR A 268 -3.94 1.66 21.25
C TYR A 268 -3.81 3.06 20.61
N ALA A 269 -4.67 3.41 19.66
CA ALA A 269 -4.60 4.69 18.98
C ALA A 269 -5.23 5.78 19.84
N HIS A 270 -4.44 6.80 20.17
CA HIS A 270 -4.88 7.98 20.92
C HIS A 270 -4.42 9.25 20.17
N PRO A 271 -5.25 10.31 20.16
CA PRO A 271 -4.78 11.60 19.69
C PRO A 271 -3.73 12.16 20.66
N ALA A 272 -2.85 13.02 20.14
CA ALA A 272 -1.91 13.74 20.99
C ALA A 272 -2.67 14.65 21.99
N GLU A 273 -2.18 14.73 23.23
CA GLU A 273 -2.84 15.49 24.31
C GLU A 273 -3.01 16.97 23.97
N GLU A 274 -2.03 17.56 23.27
CA GLU A 274 -2.05 18.96 22.83
C GLU A 274 -3.22 19.31 21.91
N LEU A 275 -3.81 18.29 21.27
CA LEU A 275 -4.99 18.49 20.42
C LEU A 275 -6.30 18.58 21.18
N LEU A 276 -6.31 18.27 22.48
CA LEU A 276 -7.51 18.26 23.33
C LEU A 276 -8.67 17.46 22.70
N MET A 277 -8.33 16.35 22.03
CA MET A 277 -9.30 15.45 21.42
C MET A 277 -9.51 14.23 22.34
N THR A 278 -10.74 13.74 22.42
CA THR A 278 -11.08 12.59 23.28
C THR A 278 -11.02 11.25 22.54
N SER A 279 -10.96 11.27 21.22
CA SER A 279 -10.94 10.04 20.39
C SER A 279 -10.31 10.32 19.05
N VAL A 280 -9.58 9.33 18.51
CA VAL A 280 -9.09 9.34 17.11
C VAL A 280 -10.23 9.34 16.09
N ARG A 281 -11.47 9.00 16.50
CA ARG A 281 -12.66 9.09 15.65
C ARG A 281 -13.13 10.52 15.43
N GLN A 282 -12.66 11.50 16.22
CA GLN A 282 -12.86 12.91 15.95
C GLN A 282 -11.93 13.36 14.82
N ARG A 283 -12.45 14.15 13.90
CA ARG A 283 -11.62 14.75 12.84
C ARG A 283 -11.06 16.08 13.29
N ARG A 284 -9.80 16.31 12.97
CA ARG A 284 -9.15 17.60 13.13
C ARG A 284 -8.30 17.88 11.90
N TYR A 285 -8.58 18.99 11.22
CA TYR A 285 -7.68 19.45 10.15
C TYR A 285 -6.36 19.94 10.77
N ARG A 286 -5.25 19.48 10.21
CA ARG A 286 -3.91 19.85 10.66
C ARG A 286 -3.10 20.41 9.49
N GLY A 287 -3.57 21.53 8.97
CA GLY A 287 -2.88 22.26 7.92
C GLY A 287 -2.10 23.45 8.46
N TYR A 288 -2.11 24.53 7.73
CA TYR A 288 -1.54 25.81 8.10
C TYR A 288 -2.49 26.93 7.68
N CYS A 289 -2.25 28.15 8.22
CA CYS A 289 -3.03 29.32 7.86
C CYS A 289 -2.92 29.62 6.37
N MET A 290 -4.08 29.67 5.71
CA MET A 290 -4.20 30.01 4.30
C MET A 290 -5.14 31.20 4.15
N PRO A 291 -4.71 32.28 3.46
CA PRO A 291 -5.53 33.46 3.28
C PRO A 291 -6.72 33.20 2.33
N ASP A 292 -6.56 32.28 1.38
CA ASP A 292 -7.62 31.90 0.43
C ASP A 292 -7.94 30.39 0.52
N LEU A 293 -9.11 30.09 1.07
CA LEU A 293 -9.62 28.73 1.19
C LEU A 293 -10.17 28.17 -0.14
N LYS A 294 -10.25 28.95 -1.22
CA LYS A 294 -10.67 28.44 -2.54
C LYS A 294 -9.72 27.37 -3.08
N ALA A 295 -8.46 27.34 -2.64
CA ALA A 295 -7.52 26.30 -2.97
C ALA A 295 -7.98 24.87 -2.59
N PHE A 296 -8.96 24.72 -1.67
CA PHE A 296 -9.57 23.45 -1.33
C PHE A 296 -10.63 22.98 -2.34
N GLU A 297 -11.22 23.85 -3.14
CA GLU A 297 -12.31 23.48 -4.06
C GLU A 297 -11.92 22.38 -5.05
N PRO A 298 -10.78 22.43 -5.74
CA PRO A 298 -10.36 21.33 -6.62
C PRO A 298 -10.06 20.03 -5.86
N VAL A 299 -9.58 20.12 -4.62
CA VAL A 299 -9.34 18.97 -3.77
C VAL A 299 -10.66 18.33 -3.35
N ILE A 300 -11.64 19.11 -2.92
CA ILE A 300 -12.99 18.66 -2.59
C ILE A 300 -13.65 17.99 -3.81
N ALA A 301 -13.52 18.60 -4.99
CA ALA A 301 -14.04 18.01 -6.23
C ALA A 301 -13.41 16.64 -6.53
N ARG A 302 -12.07 16.49 -6.32
CA ARG A 302 -11.37 15.20 -6.44
C ARG A 302 -11.95 14.16 -5.49
N TYR A 303 -12.14 14.45 -4.21
CA TYR A 303 -12.71 13.49 -3.26
C TYR A 303 -14.15 13.14 -3.61
N ASN A 304 -14.95 14.08 -4.08
CA ASN A 304 -16.30 13.82 -4.55
C ASN A 304 -16.32 12.90 -5.79
N SER A 305 -15.41 13.06 -6.72
CA SER A 305 -15.31 12.19 -7.91
C SER A 305 -14.89 10.74 -7.57
N LEU A 306 -14.23 10.53 -6.43
CA LEU A 306 -13.78 9.21 -5.96
C LEU A 306 -14.74 8.58 -4.94
N LYS A 307 -15.89 9.22 -4.66
CA LYS A 307 -16.79 8.80 -3.58
C LYS A 307 -17.18 7.33 -3.71
N ASP A 308 -17.67 6.91 -4.86
CA ASP A 308 -18.17 5.55 -5.07
C ASP A 308 -17.04 4.51 -4.97
N ASP A 309 -15.86 4.80 -5.49
CA ASP A 309 -14.69 3.92 -5.39
C ASP A 309 -14.24 3.77 -3.93
N ILE A 310 -14.25 4.87 -3.16
CA ILE A 310 -13.92 4.85 -1.73
C ILE A 310 -14.91 4.00 -0.93
N TYR A 311 -16.21 4.13 -1.19
CA TYR A 311 -17.21 3.29 -0.52
C TYR A 311 -17.07 1.83 -0.94
N ASN A 312 -16.90 1.57 -2.23
CA ASN A 312 -16.76 0.22 -2.76
C ASN A 312 -15.54 -0.50 -2.17
N LEU A 313 -14.43 0.20 -1.93
CA LEU A 313 -13.23 -0.37 -1.30
C LEU A 313 -13.55 -1.08 0.04
N TYR A 314 -14.47 -0.53 0.83
CA TYR A 314 -14.86 -1.13 2.12
C TYR A 314 -16.04 -2.07 1.98
N THR A 315 -17.06 -1.75 1.18
CA THR A 315 -18.29 -2.53 1.09
C THR A 315 -18.10 -3.84 0.33
N SER A 316 -17.14 -3.92 -0.59
CA SER A 316 -16.79 -5.13 -1.33
C SER A 316 -15.73 -5.99 -0.64
N CYS A 317 -15.08 -5.48 0.42
CA CYS A 317 -13.99 -6.20 1.08
C CYS A 317 -14.53 -7.34 1.96
N THR A 318 -14.19 -8.58 1.62
CA THR A 318 -14.59 -9.78 2.36
C THR A 318 -13.72 -10.09 3.60
N LEU A 319 -12.66 -9.30 3.83
CA LEU A 319 -11.70 -9.49 4.93
C LEU A 319 -12.05 -8.72 6.19
N ILE A 320 -13.15 -7.95 6.17
CA ILE A 320 -13.62 -7.15 7.30
C ILE A 320 -15.07 -7.49 7.63
N ASP A 321 -15.44 -7.37 8.90
CA ASP A 321 -16.76 -7.72 9.37
C ASP A 321 -17.83 -6.65 9.05
N ALA A 322 -19.11 -7.06 9.02
CA ALA A 322 -20.22 -6.18 8.70
C ALA A 322 -20.38 -5.00 9.67
N LYS A 323 -19.99 -5.14 10.94
CA LYS A 323 -20.05 -4.08 11.95
C LYS A 323 -19.04 -2.98 11.61
N TYR A 324 -17.83 -3.39 11.21
CA TYR A 324 -16.80 -2.44 10.79
C TYR A 324 -17.17 -1.75 9.47
N ILE A 325 -17.73 -2.48 8.49
CA ILE A 325 -18.25 -1.90 7.23
C ILE A 325 -19.26 -0.81 7.56
N LYS A 326 -20.28 -1.10 8.37
CA LYS A 326 -21.31 -0.14 8.77
C LYS A 326 -20.72 1.09 9.46
N SER A 327 -19.81 0.87 10.42
CA SER A 327 -19.16 1.97 11.16
C SER A 327 -18.28 2.84 10.26
N THR A 328 -17.60 2.24 9.28
CA THR A 328 -16.74 2.96 8.34
C THR A 328 -17.57 3.71 7.32
N THR A 329 -18.65 3.12 6.80
CA THR A 329 -19.57 3.82 5.90
C THR A 329 -20.13 5.07 6.58
N GLN A 330 -20.62 4.97 7.81
CA GLN A 330 -21.08 6.12 8.58
C GLN A 330 -19.97 7.18 8.79
N PHE A 331 -18.74 6.73 9.06
CA PHE A 331 -17.60 7.63 9.19
C PHE A 331 -17.29 8.37 7.87
N LEU A 332 -17.42 7.71 6.73
CA LEU A 332 -17.30 8.32 5.40
C LEU A 332 -18.46 9.28 5.10
N ASP A 333 -19.71 8.92 5.46
CA ASP A 333 -20.89 9.79 5.31
C ASP A 333 -20.70 11.15 6.02
N ASP A 334 -20.16 11.11 7.24
CA ASP A 334 -19.85 12.33 8.00
C ASP A 334 -18.82 13.21 7.29
N PHE A 335 -17.78 12.62 6.70
CA PHE A 335 -16.80 13.36 5.90
C PHE A 335 -17.44 14.02 4.68
N TYR A 336 -18.20 13.26 3.89
CA TYR A 336 -18.85 13.79 2.69
C TYR A 336 -19.91 14.84 3.01
N LYS A 337 -20.61 14.72 4.14
CA LYS A 337 -21.52 15.75 4.64
C LYS A 337 -20.78 17.07 4.95
N ILE A 338 -19.59 16.98 5.54
CA ILE A 338 -18.75 18.13 5.85
C ILE A 338 -18.26 18.80 4.57
N ILE A 339 -17.59 18.06 3.67
CA ILE A 339 -16.96 18.67 2.49
C ILE A 339 -17.95 19.20 1.47
N ASN A 340 -19.21 18.73 1.49
CA ASN A 340 -20.28 19.20 0.62
C ASN A 340 -21.12 20.35 1.23
N ASN A 341 -20.76 20.82 2.42
CA ASN A 341 -21.36 22.02 3.01
C ASN A 341 -20.30 23.14 3.08
N PRO A 342 -20.40 24.20 2.24
CA PRO A 342 -19.40 25.26 2.18
C PRO A 342 -19.17 26.00 3.50
N LYS A 343 -20.17 26.10 4.37
CA LYS A 343 -20.03 26.75 5.68
C LYS A 343 -19.20 25.84 6.61
N THR A 344 -19.46 24.51 6.57
CA THR A 344 -18.82 23.55 7.46
C THR A 344 -17.36 23.33 7.10
N TRP A 345 -17.05 23.02 5.82
CA TRP A 345 -15.66 22.75 5.47
C TRP A 345 -14.76 23.98 5.57
N LYS A 346 -15.30 25.20 5.28
CA LYS A 346 -14.53 26.44 5.48
C LYS A 346 -14.19 26.67 6.94
N TYR A 347 -15.11 26.33 7.84
CA TYR A 347 -14.87 26.40 9.29
C TYR A 347 -13.84 25.34 9.72
N ASP A 348 -14.00 24.08 9.29
CA ASP A 348 -13.15 22.98 9.70
C ASP A 348 -11.72 23.08 9.14
N PHE A 349 -11.56 23.63 7.93
CA PHE A 349 -10.25 23.77 7.26
C PHE A 349 -9.60 25.14 7.49
N ALA A 350 -10.32 26.10 8.11
CA ALA A 350 -9.74 27.35 8.55
C ALA A 350 -8.75 27.08 9.68
N TYR A 351 -7.46 27.27 9.41
CA TYR A 351 -6.43 27.16 10.42
C TYR A 351 -6.14 28.54 11.01
N PRO A 352 -5.98 28.70 12.35
CA PRO A 352 -5.71 29.98 12.96
C PRO A 352 -4.45 30.65 12.37
N CYS A 353 -4.58 31.90 11.95
CA CYS A 353 -3.47 32.72 11.48
C CYS A 353 -2.93 33.51 12.66
N ASP A 354 -1.77 33.10 13.19
CA ASP A 354 -1.03 33.87 14.18
C ASP A 354 -0.08 34.83 13.47
N GLN A 355 -0.14 36.11 13.79
CA GLN A 355 0.74 37.14 13.22
C GLN A 355 2.21 36.93 13.61
N ASN A 356 2.48 36.25 14.73
CA ASN A 356 3.81 36.00 15.27
C ASN A 356 4.28 34.55 15.08
N GLY A 357 3.51 33.70 14.42
CA GLY A 357 3.79 32.28 14.25
C GLY A 357 3.24 31.72 12.96
N THR A 358 3.48 30.43 12.73
CA THR A 358 2.96 29.70 11.57
C THR A 358 1.51 29.25 11.74
N GLY A 359 0.90 29.51 12.92
CA GLY A 359 -0.41 28.97 13.31
C GLY A 359 -0.44 27.46 13.48
N ASN A 360 0.68 26.76 13.27
CA ASN A 360 0.74 25.32 13.41
C ASN A 360 0.89 24.89 14.86
N VAL A 361 -0.07 24.15 15.38
CA VAL A 361 0.15 23.35 16.60
C VAL A 361 1.20 22.30 16.25
N VAL A 362 2.40 22.53 16.67
CA VAL A 362 3.52 21.61 16.45
C VAL A 362 3.43 20.52 17.49
N ILE A 363 2.99 19.34 17.05
CA ILE A 363 3.07 18.14 17.86
C ILE A 363 4.44 17.53 17.59
N LYS A 364 5.31 17.55 18.58
CA LYS A 364 6.54 16.77 18.56
C LYS A 364 6.11 15.30 18.60
N GLY A 365 6.38 14.55 17.55
CA GLY A 365 6.16 13.12 17.56
C GLY A 365 7.04 12.43 18.62
N PHE A 366 6.74 11.18 18.92
CA PHE A 366 7.50 10.32 19.83
C PHE A 366 8.92 9.98 19.33
N ARG A 367 9.57 10.85 18.56
CA ARG A 367 10.99 10.69 18.23
C ARG A 367 11.84 11.10 19.42
N ASP A 368 12.74 10.20 19.82
CA ASP A 368 13.81 10.52 20.75
C ASP A 368 14.62 11.70 20.16
N GLU A 369 14.85 12.75 20.92
CA GLU A 369 15.62 13.96 20.49
C GLU A 369 17.10 13.64 20.18
N ARG A 370 17.47 12.34 20.19
CA ARG A 370 18.85 11.83 20.05
C ARG A 370 19.16 11.15 18.72
N GLU A 371 18.24 11.23 17.71
CA GLU A 371 18.52 10.78 16.34
C GLU A 371 18.73 11.95 15.37
#